data_5673691614ba95f03d6e12a0931d6de0
#
_entry.id   5673691614ba95f03d6e12a0931d6de0
#
_cell.length_a   1.000
_cell.length_b   1.000
_cell.length_c   1.000
_cell.angle_alpha   90.00
_cell.angle_beta   90.00
_cell.angle_gamma   90.00
#
_symmetry.space_group_name_H-M   'P 1'
#
loop_
_entity.id
_entity.type
_entity.pdbx_description
1 polymer ?
#
loop_
_entity_poly.entity_id
_entity_poly.type
_entity_poly.pdbx_seq_one_letter_code
_entity_poly.pdbx_strand_id
1 'polypeptide(L)'
;MVHRNNENVTAEGLFASTNEALRIRAIEWLRHTSEGCSVLAVLIATVAFAAAYTMPGGPNQSTGLPVLLFEPLFLVFTGTDVLSLTFALMAVVIFLSILTAPFRLMDFKNSLPNKLMFGFTFLFLSISMMMISFSATIVLMIRSKQRWTKIILYSLSFFPVVIFALAYLPLYISLLQTLEYLVNKLIQGFKYSRPSFLSKETQNSSYPIEHQPQSSSFTRHNPEREESHVP
;
A
#
# COMPACT_ATOMS: atom_id res chain seq x y z
N MET A 1 19.22 -16.89 24.73
CA MET A 1 19.01 -18.21 25.37
C MET A 1 17.55 -18.57 25.30
N VAL A 2 17.18 -19.67 24.64
CA VAL A 2 15.79 -20.13 24.58
C VAL A 2 15.56 -21.02 25.80
N HIS A 3 14.70 -20.60 26.73
CA HIS A 3 14.33 -21.36 27.90
C HIS A 3 13.55 -22.61 27.47
N ARG A 4 13.96 -23.81 27.93
CA ARG A 4 13.28 -25.08 27.68
C ARG A 4 12.75 -25.63 28.99
N ASN A 5 11.57 -26.27 28.96
CA ASN A 5 10.99 -26.92 30.13
C ASN A 5 11.66 -28.28 30.40
N ASN A 6 11.18 -28.99 31.43
CA ASN A 6 11.70 -30.32 31.81
C ASN A 6 11.53 -31.39 30.71
N GLU A 7 10.67 -31.15 29.72
CA GLU A 7 10.43 -32.04 28.56
C GLU A 7 11.22 -31.58 27.33
N ASN A 8 12.21 -30.67 27.52
CA ASN A 8 13.06 -30.13 26.45
C ASN A 8 12.29 -29.34 25.36
N VAL A 9 11.03 -28.93 25.63
CA VAL A 9 10.16 -28.15 24.73
C VAL A 9 10.29 -26.68 25.07
N THR A 10 10.31 -25.83 24.03
CA THR A 10 10.27 -24.38 24.18
C THR A 10 8.85 -23.92 24.50
N ALA A 11 8.69 -22.75 25.15
CA ALA A 11 7.38 -22.17 25.41
C ALA A 11 6.56 -21.96 24.10
N GLU A 12 7.23 -21.64 23.01
CA GLU A 12 6.64 -21.52 21.68
C GLU A 12 6.19 -22.87 21.11
N GLY A 13 6.98 -23.93 21.32
CA GLY A 13 6.63 -25.29 20.92
C GLY A 13 5.43 -25.84 21.71
N LEU A 14 5.38 -25.58 23.01
CA LEU A 14 4.26 -25.98 23.85
C LEU A 14 2.97 -25.23 23.48
N PHE A 15 3.06 -23.94 23.26
CA PHE A 15 1.94 -23.12 22.80
C PHE A 15 1.43 -23.59 21.42
N ALA A 16 2.33 -23.90 20.50
CA ALA A 16 1.99 -24.39 19.17
C ALA A 16 1.25 -25.74 19.21
N SER A 17 1.73 -26.70 20.02
CA SER A 17 1.09 -28.01 20.15
C SER A 17 -0.26 -27.94 20.85
N THR A 18 -0.40 -27.12 21.89
CA THR A 18 -1.64 -26.96 22.65
C THR A 18 -2.74 -26.27 21.81
N ASN A 19 -2.34 -25.36 20.91
CA ASN A 19 -3.28 -24.56 20.10
C ASN A 19 -3.36 -24.99 18.63
N GLU A 20 -2.86 -26.19 18.29
CA GLU A 20 -2.82 -26.67 16.90
C GLU A 20 -4.20 -26.76 16.25
N ALA A 21 -5.20 -27.23 17.00
CA ALA A 21 -6.58 -27.31 16.51
C ALA A 21 -7.17 -25.92 16.19
N LEU A 22 -6.90 -24.91 17.02
CA LEU A 22 -7.34 -23.54 16.78
C LEU A 22 -6.63 -22.95 15.56
N ARG A 23 -5.35 -23.24 15.40
CA ARG A 23 -4.55 -22.80 14.26
C ARG A 23 -5.07 -23.37 12.94
N ILE A 24 -5.37 -24.67 12.89
CA ILE A 24 -5.92 -25.32 11.69
C ILE A 24 -7.24 -24.68 11.30
N ARG A 25 -8.16 -24.47 12.25
CA ARG A 25 -9.45 -23.79 11.99
C ARG A 25 -9.24 -22.35 11.49
N ALA A 26 -8.29 -21.61 12.06
CA ALA A 26 -8.01 -20.25 11.64
C ALA A 26 -7.43 -20.18 10.20
N ILE A 27 -6.57 -21.13 9.84
CA ILE A 27 -6.03 -21.27 8.47
C ILE A 27 -7.14 -21.59 7.48
N GLU A 28 -8.00 -22.55 7.82
CA GLU A 28 -9.13 -22.96 6.97
C GLU A 28 -10.10 -21.81 6.76
N TRP A 29 -10.48 -21.10 7.82
CA TRP A 29 -11.30 -19.89 7.73
C TRP A 29 -10.66 -18.81 6.86
N LEU A 30 -9.36 -18.53 7.05
CA LEU A 30 -8.61 -17.55 6.28
C LEU A 30 -8.60 -17.89 4.79
N ARG A 31 -8.34 -19.16 4.48
CA ARG A 31 -8.33 -19.67 3.10
C ARG A 31 -9.69 -19.52 2.45
N HIS A 32 -10.74 -19.99 3.11
CA HIS A 32 -12.11 -19.93 2.59
C HIS A 32 -12.58 -18.48 2.38
N THR A 33 -12.25 -17.60 3.33
CA THR A 33 -12.56 -16.17 3.22
C THR A 33 -11.80 -15.53 2.05
N SER A 34 -10.51 -15.82 1.90
CA SER A 34 -9.70 -15.28 0.79
C SER A 34 -10.17 -15.78 -0.56
N GLU A 35 -10.61 -17.04 -0.67
CA GLU A 35 -11.17 -17.61 -1.87
C GLU A 35 -12.47 -16.90 -2.28
N GLY A 36 -13.43 -16.75 -1.37
CA GLY A 36 -14.67 -16.03 -1.63
C GLY A 36 -14.42 -14.57 -2.03
N CYS A 37 -13.53 -13.87 -1.34
CA CYS A 37 -13.19 -12.49 -1.66
C CYS A 37 -12.45 -12.34 -3.00
N SER A 38 -11.63 -13.31 -3.39
CA SER A 38 -10.96 -13.29 -4.69
C SER A 38 -11.97 -13.41 -5.84
N VAL A 39 -12.97 -14.27 -5.70
CA VAL A 39 -14.06 -14.41 -6.67
C VAL A 39 -14.83 -13.08 -6.81
N LEU A 40 -15.19 -12.45 -5.69
CA LEU A 40 -15.86 -11.14 -5.71
C LEU A 40 -15.01 -10.08 -6.40
N ALA A 41 -13.70 -10.03 -6.09
CA ALA A 41 -12.79 -9.07 -6.71
C ALA A 41 -12.67 -9.26 -8.23
N VAL A 42 -12.63 -10.51 -8.70
CA VAL A 42 -12.63 -10.84 -10.14
C VAL A 42 -13.94 -10.41 -10.80
N LEU A 43 -15.10 -10.66 -10.16
CA LEU A 43 -16.40 -10.21 -10.67
C LEU A 43 -16.47 -8.70 -10.82
N ILE A 44 -15.97 -7.94 -9.83
CA ILE A 44 -15.92 -6.46 -9.91
C ILE A 44 -14.99 -6.03 -11.04
N ALA A 45 -13.80 -6.65 -11.15
CA ALA A 45 -12.86 -6.33 -12.22
C ALA A 45 -13.46 -6.58 -13.60
N THR A 46 -14.21 -7.67 -13.81
CA THR A 46 -14.87 -7.96 -15.09
C THR A 46 -15.97 -6.97 -15.41
N VAL A 47 -16.74 -6.53 -14.42
CA VAL A 47 -17.80 -5.52 -14.63
C VAL A 47 -17.19 -4.15 -14.93
N ALA A 48 -16.17 -3.72 -14.20
CA ALA A 48 -15.46 -2.47 -14.47
C ALA A 48 -14.81 -2.48 -15.88
N PHE A 49 -14.19 -3.59 -16.25
CA PHE A 49 -13.65 -3.75 -17.60
C PHE A 49 -14.74 -3.66 -18.68
N ALA A 50 -15.90 -4.28 -18.48
CA ALA A 50 -17.02 -4.20 -19.39
C ALA A 50 -17.58 -2.77 -19.48
N ALA A 51 -17.67 -2.06 -18.36
CA ALA A 51 -18.13 -0.66 -18.29
C ALA A 51 -17.23 0.29 -19.10
N ALA A 52 -15.92 0.08 -19.10
CA ALA A 52 -14.97 0.86 -19.89
C ALA A 52 -15.25 0.75 -21.41
N TYR A 53 -15.75 -0.39 -21.88
CA TYR A 53 -16.09 -0.58 -23.29
C TYR A 53 -17.53 -0.17 -23.64
N THR A 54 -18.43 -0.13 -22.66
CA THR A 54 -19.84 0.26 -22.84
C THR A 54 -20.06 1.71 -22.41
N MET A 55 -19.32 2.64 -23.03
CA MET A 55 -19.35 4.06 -22.66
C MET A 55 -20.76 4.67 -22.71
N PRO A 56 -21.17 5.44 -21.70
CA PRO A 56 -22.45 6.13 -21.70
C PRO A 56 -22.51 7.15 -22.85
N GLY A 57 -23.61 7.12 -23.62
CA GLY A 57 -23.81 7.98 -24.79
C GLY A 57 -23.24 7.48 -26.13
N GLY A 58 -22.44 6.41 -26.08
CA GLY A 58 -21.87 5.79 -27.29
C GLY A 58 -20.82 6.63 -28.01
N PRO A 59 -20.17 6.08 -29.05
CA PRO A 59 -19.22 6.76 -29.87
C PRO A 59 -19.93 7.63 -30.93
N ASN A 60 -19.35 8.76 -31.26
CA ASN A 60 -19.76 9.57 -32.39
C ASN A 60 -19.40 8.83 -33.69
N GLN A 61 -20.37 8.64 -34.57
CA GLN A 61 -20.20 7.85 -35.80
C GLN A 61 -19.18 8.46 -36.79
N SER A 62 -18.90 9.77 -36.70
CA SER A 62 -17.98 10.46 -37.60
C SER A 62 -16.54 10.48 -37.08
N THR A 63 -16.35 10.57 -35.75
CA THR A 63 -15.01 10.74 -35.14
C THR A 63 -14.56 9.54 -34.35
N GLY A 64 -15.46 8.59 -34.03
CA GLY A 64 -15.17 7.45 -33.15
C GLY A 64 -14.98 7.82 -31.66
N LEU A 65 -14.99 9.10 -31.32
CA LEU A 65 -14.82 9.58 -29.96
C LEU A 65 -16.14 9.52 -29.17
N PRO A 66 -16.10 9.36 -27.83
CA PRO A 66 -17.30 9.42 -27.01
C PRO A 66 -18.02 10.76 -27.15
N VAL A 67 -19.33 10.71 -27.33
CA VAL A 67 -20.18 11.94 -27.50
C VAL A 67 -20.10 12.83 -26.25
N LEU A 68 -19.89 12.26 -25.07
CA LEU A 68 -19.88 12.95 -23.80
C LEU A 68 -18.46 13.30 -23.28
N LEU A 69 -17.44 13.24 -24.14
CA LEU A 69 -16.03 13.44 -23.78
C LEU A 69 -15.76 14.75 -23.04
N PHE A 70 -16.48 15.82 -23.36
CA PHE A 70 -16.29 17.14 -22.74
C PHE A 70 -17.17 17.39 -21.50
N GLU A 71 -17.99 16.42 -21.10
CA GLU A 71 -18.78 16.53 -19.89
C GLU A 71 -17.95 16.17 -18.65
N PRO A 72 -17.93 17.00 -17.59
CA PRO A 72 -17.13 16.73 -16.39
C PRO A 72 -17.53 15.42 -15.69
N LEU A 73 -18.80 15.04 -15.78
CA LEU A 73 -19.28 13.76 -15.23
C LEU A 73 -18.74 12.54 -15.98
N PHE A 74 -18.40 12.68 -17.26
CA PHE A 74 -17.77 11.61 -18.02
C PHE A 74 -16.33 11.35 -17.52
N LEU A 75 -15.61 12.40 -17.16
CA LEU A 75 -14.29 12.25 -16.55
C LEU A 75 -14.38 11.56 -15.18
N VAL A 76 -15.39 11.91 -14.36
CA VAL A 76 -15.64 11.24 -13.09
C VAL A 76 -15.96 9.77 -13.31
N PHE A 77 -16.85 9.44 -14.24
CA PHE A 77 -17.18 8.07 -14.61
C PHE A 77 -15.93 7.27 -15.00
N THR A 78 -15.17 7.75 -15.97
CA THR A 78 -13.98 7.06 -16.47
C THR A 78 -12.91 6.92 -15.39
N GLY A 79 -12.66 7.98 -14.62
CA GLY A 79 -11.68 7.98 -13.54
C GLY A 79 -12.03 7.00 -12.43
N THR A 80 -13.28 7.00 -11.97
CA THR A 80 -13.73 6.06 -10.91
C THR A 80 -13.78 4.62 -11.39
N ASP A 81 -14.12 4.39 -12.67
CA ASP A 81 -14.14 3.07 -13.27
C ASP A 81 -12.73 2.45 -13.35
N VAL A 82 -11.75 3.22 -13.86
CA VAL A 82 -10.34 2.81 -13.91
C VAL A 82 -9.78 2.55 -12.50
N LEU A 83 -10.11 3.41 -11.53
CA LEU A 83 -9.70 3.19 -10.13
C LEU A 83 -10.33 1.93 -9.54
N SER A 84 -11.62 1.69 -9.82
CA SER A 84 -12.31 0.48 -9.39
C SER A 84 -11.62 -0.77 -9.94
N LEU A 85 -11.31 -0.80 -11.23
CA LEU A 85 -10.60 -1.90 -11.87
C LEU A 85 -9.22 -2.12 -11.23
N THR A 86 -8.46 -1.04 -11.03
CA THR A 86 -7.11 -1.11 -10.43
C THR A 86 -7.16 -1.68 -9.02
N PHE A 87 -8.07 -1.20 -8.18
CA PHE A 87 -8.22 -1.71 -6.82
C PHE A 87 -8.72 -3.15 -6.77
N ALA A 88 -9.63 -3.53 -7.69
CA ALA A 88 -10.08 -4.91 -7.80
C ALA A 88 -8.93 -5.87 -8.14
N LEU A 89 -8.09 -5.52 -9.11
CA LEU A 89 -6.92 -6.32 -9.50
C LEU A 89 -5.90 -6.41 -8.34
N MET A 90 -5.66 -5.31 -7.61
CA MET A 90 -4.80 -5.34 -6.42
C MET A 90 -5.36 -6.27 -5.34
N ALA A 91 -6.67 -6.26 -5.10
CA ALA A 91 -7.33 -7.17 -4.17
C ALA A 91 -7.15 -8.63 -4.60
N VAL A 92 -7.36 -8.94 -5.89
CA VAL A 92 -7.14 -10.30 -6.44
C VAL A 92 -5.71 -10.77 -6.17
N VAL A 93 -4.71 -9.95 -6.49
CA VAL A 93 -3.28 -10.31 -6.28
C VAL A 93 -3.00 -10.59 -4.81
N ILE A 94 -3.55 -9.79 -3.90
CA ILE A 94 -3.34 -9.97 -2.46
C ILE A 94 -4.00 -11.26 -1.98
N PHE A 95 -5.27 -11.53 -2.34
CA PHE A 95 -5.95 -12.74 -1.94
C PHE A 95 -5.28 -13.98 -2.55
N LEU A 96 -4.85 -13.92 -3.80
CA LEU A 96 -4.09 -14.99 -4.45
C LEU A 96 -2.76 -15.24 -3.72
N SER A 97 -2.07 -14.16 -3.29
CA SER A 97 -0.86 -14.28 -2.49
C SER A 97 -1.09 -14.95 -1.14
N ILE A 98 -2.29 -14.81 -0.54
CA ILE A 98 -2.66 -15.52 0.68
C ILE A 98 -2.91 -17.00 0.38
N LEU A 99 -3.64 -17.31 -0.70
CA LEU A 99 -3.97 -18.68 -1.08
C LEU A 99 -2.74 -19.52 -1.48
N THR A 100 -1.74 -18.89 -2.08
CA THR A 100 -0.50 -19.56 -2.53
C THR A 100 0.61 -19.56 -1.49
N ALA A 101 0.46 -18.80 -0.39
CA ALA A 101 1.47 -18.73 0.65
C ALA A 101 1.61 -20.08 1.39
N PRO A 102 2.83 -20.60 1.59
CA PRO A 102 3.05 -21.70 2.52
C PRO A 102 2.79 -21.20 3.95
N PHE A 103 1.82 -21.81 4.63
CA PHE A 103 1.42 -21.42 6.01
C PHE A 103 2.47 -21.83 7.05
N ARG A 104 3.61 -21.12 7.08
CA ARG A 104 4.63 -21.30 8.12
C ARG A 104 4.20 -20.58 9.40
N LEU A 105 4.60 -21.11 10.57
CA LEU A 105 4.25 -20.58 11.91
C LEU A 105 4.63 -19.10 12.08
N MET A 106 5.76 -18.66 11.54
CA MET A 106 6.24 -17.28 11.62
C MET A 106 5.42 -16.30 10.78
N ASP A 107 4.95 -16.73 9.60
CA ASP A 107 4.15 -15.92 8.70
C ASP A 107 2.72 -15.71 9.20
N PHE A 108 2.19 -16.69 9.95
CA PHE A 108 0.84 -16.63 10.51
C PHE A 108 0.68 -15.53 11.55
N LYS A 109 1.72 -15.24 12.34
CA LYS A 109 1.65 -14.28 13.46
C LYS A 109 1.52 -12.81 12.98
N ASN A 110 2.23 -12.41 11.93
CA ASN A 110 2.35 -10.98 11.57
C ASN A 110 2.04 -10.67 10.10
N SER A 111 2.28 -11.59 9.18
CA SER A 111 2.19 -11.29 7.74
C SER A 111 0.79 -11.55 7.16
N LEU A 112 0.15 -12.66 7.54
CA LEU A 112 -1.15 -13.06 7.00
C LEU A 112 -2.31 -12.11 7.36
N PRO A 113 -2.53 -11.74 8.65
CA PRO A 113 -3.63 -10.86 8.99
C PRO A 113 -3.49 -9.48 8.32
N ASN A 114 -2.28 -8.95 8.21
CA ASN A 114 -2.05 -7.70 7.52
C ASN A 114 -2.38 -7.78 6.03
N LYS A 115 -1.98 -8.86 5.34
CA LYS A 115 -2.33 -9.08 3.93
C LYS A 115 -3.84 -9.16 3.73
N LEU A 116 -4.54 -9.86 4.62
CA LEU A 116 -5.99 -9.98 4.57
C LEU A 116 -6.67 -8.61 4.75
N MET A 117 -6.22 -7.82 5.71
CA MET A 117 -6.71 -6.45 5.93
C MET A 117 -6.50 -5.57 4.69
N PHE A 118 -5.32 -5.63 4.06
CA PHE A 118 -5.06 -4.92 2.80
C PHE A 118 -5.97 -5.40 1.67
N GLY A 119 -6.16 -6.71 1.53
CA GLY A 119 -7.06 -7.28 0.53
C GLY A 119 -8.48 -6.75 0.68
N PHE A 120 -9.01 -6.75 1.91
CA PHE A 120 -10.33 -6.16 2.20
C PHE A 120 -10.37 -4.66 1.91
N THR A 121 -9.34 -3.90 2.27
CA THR A 121 -9.28 -2.47 1.99
C THR A 121 -9.43 -2.18 0.50
N PHE A 122 -8.63 -2.85 -0.34
CA PHE A 122 -8.69 -2.65 -1.79
C PHE A 122 -10.02 -3.13 -2.37
N LEU A 123 -10.59 -4.23 -1.87
CA LEU A 123 -11.89 -4.71 -2.28
C LEU A 123 -12.99 -3.68 -1.98
N PHE A 124 -13.04 -3.13 -0.76
CA PHE A 124 -14.01 -2.11 -0.38
C PHE A 124 -13.85 -0.81 -1.17
N LEU A 125 -12.60 -0.35 -1.38
CA LEU A 125 -12.35 0.81 -2.24
C LEU A 125 -12.85 0.57 -3.67
N SER A 126 -12.60 -0.60 -4.22
CA SER A 126 -13.06 -0.97 -5.56
C SER A 126 -14.58 -0.90 -5.67
N ILE A 127 -15.31 -1.52 -4.74
CA ILE A 127 -16.78 -1.48 -4.70
C ILE A 127 -17.28 -0.03 -4.60
N SER A 128 -16.65 0.79 -3.76
CA SER A 128 -17.04 2.19 -3.58
C SER A 128 -16.88 3.00 -4.86
N MET A 129 -15.74 2.84 -5.55
CA MET A 129 -15.48 3.51 -6.83
C MET A 129 -16.46 3.04 -7.91
N MET A 130 -16.78 1.74 -7.94
CA MET A 130 -17.76 1.18 -8.85
C MET A 130 -19.16 1.77 -8.62
N MET A 131 -19.59 1.95 -7.36
CA MET A 131 -20.87 2.59 -7.04
C MET A 131 -20.93 4.04 -7.51
N ILE A 132 -19.83 4.79 -7.36
CA ILE A 132 -19.73 6.16 -7.86
C ILE A 132 -19.80 6.19 -9.39
N SER A 133 -19.07 5.29 -10.06
CA SER A 133 -19.09 5.14 -11.52
C SER A 133 -20.50 4.84 -12.04
N PHE A 134 -21.21 3.90 -11.39
CA PHE A 134 -22.59 3.57 -11.70
C PHE A 134 -23.53 4.78 -11.54
N SER A 135 -23.40 5.53 -10.44
CA SER A 135 -24.19 6.75 -10.23
C SER A 135 -23.91 7.83 -11.28
N ALA A 136 -22.65 8.03 -11.65
CA ALA A 136 -22.26 8.94 -12.71
C ALA A 136 -22.85 8.55 -14.06
N THR A 137 -22.85 7.24 -14.38
CA THR A 137 -23.45 6.70 -15.60
C THR A 137 -24.94 7.02 -15.68
N ILE A 138 -25.71 6.76 -14.61
CA ILE A 138 -27.14 7.08 -14.57
C ILE A 138 -27.36 8.56 -14.77
N VAL A 139 -26.60 9.42 -14.10
CA VAL A 139 -26.71 10.88 -14.25
C VAL A 139 -26.43 11.32 -15.70
N LEU A 140 -25.42 10.74 -16.36
CA LEU A 140 -25.10 11.00 -17.76
C LEU A 140 -26.19 10.54 -18.73
N MET A 141 -26.83 9.41 -18.45
CA MET A 141 -27.90 8.86 -19.31
C MET A 141 -29.21 9.62 -19.16
N ILE A 142 -29.44 10.32 -18.05
CA ILE A 142 -30.69 11.07 -17.81
C ILE A 142 -30.70 12.37 -18.61
N ARG A 143 -31.16 12.31 -19.81
CA ARG A 143 -31.44 13.49 -20.68
C ARG A 143 -32.92 13.92 -20.67
N SER A 144 -33.70 13.44 -19.69
CA SER A 144 -35.13 13.74 -19.60
C SER A 144 -35.41 15.22 -19.37
N LYS A 145 -36.40 15.76 -20.08
CA LYS A 145 -36.87 17.14 -19.87
C LYS A 145 -37.73 17.31 -18.61
N GLN A 146 -38.28 16.22 -18.08
CA GLN A 146 -39.15 16.26 -16.88
C GLN A 146 -38.37 16.27 -15.59
N ARG A 147 -38.63 17.26 -14.73
CA ARG A 147 -37.96 17.43 -13.42
C ARG A 147 -38.20 16.25 -12.48
N TRP A 148 -39.42 15.72 -12.44
CA TRP A 148 -39.80 14.62 -11.56
C TRP A 148 -39.04 13.34 -11.85
N THR A 149 -38.89 12.98 -13.14
CA THR A 149 -38.14 11.80 -13.57
C THR A 149 -36.68 11.89 -13.14
N LYS A 150 -36.06 13.08 -13.22
CA LYS A 150 -34.68 13.30 -12.76
C LYS A 150 -34.54 13.05 -11.27
N ILE A 151 -35.45 13.60 -10.44
CA ILE A 151 -35.41 13.45 -8.98
C ILE A 151 -35.52 11.99 -8.58
N ILE A 152 -36.48 11.26 -9.14
CA ILE A 152 -36.69 9.84 -8.84
C ILE A 152 -35.45 9.01 -9.23
N LEU A 153 -34.88 9.25 -10.42
CA LEU A 153 -33.74 8.50 -10.90
C LEU A 153 -32.45 8.82 -10.12
N TYR A 154 -32.25 10.08 -9.73
CA TYR A 154 -31.13 10.46 -8.87
C TYR A 154 -31.24 9.81 -7.48
N SER A 155 -32.44 9.86 -6.88
CA SER A 155 -32.68 9.22 -5.60
C SER A 155 -32.40 7.72 -5.67
N LEU A 156 -32.87 7.03 -6.72
CA LEU A 156 -32.66 5.61 -6.93
C LEU A 156 -31.17 5.28 -7.16
N SER A 157 -30.43 6.14 -7.86
CA SER A 157 -29.00 5.96 -8.13
C SER A 157 -28.13 6.15 -6.89
N PHE A 158 -28.44 7.15 -6.06
CA PHE A 158 -27.65 7.43 -4.85
C PHE A 158 -28.04 6.55 -3.67
N PHE A 159 -29.21 5.93 -3.67
CA PHE A 159 -29.69 5.08 -2.59
C PHE A 159 -28.73 3.92 -2.25
N PRO A 160 -28.24 3.11 -3.20
CA PRO A 160 -27.27 2.06 -2.92
C PRO A 160 -25.95 2.61 -2.37
N VAL A 161 -25.51 3.78 -2.86
CA VAL A 161 -24.27 4.43 -2.40
C VAL A 161 -24.38 4.84 -0.93
N VAL A 162 -25.52 5.43 -0.55
CA VAL A 162 -25.76 5.87 0.82
C VAL A 162 -25.84 4.66 1.76
N ILE A 163 -26.60 3.62 1.40
CA ILE A 163 -26.70 2.40 2.21
C ILE A 163 -25.32 1.76 2.38
N PHE A 164 -24.56 1.63 1.30
CA PHE A 164 -23.21 1.07 1.33
C PHE A 164 -22.30 1.92 2.23
N ALA A 165 -22.30 3.24 2.07
CA ALA A 165 -21.51 4.14 2.89
C ALA A 165 -21.85 4.02 4.38
N LEU A 166 -23.16 4.03 4.73
CA LEU A 166 -23.60 3.90 6.13
C LEU A 166 -23.27 2.53 6.73
N ALA A 167 -23.49 1.45 5.98
CA ALA A 167 -23.24 0.08 6.46
C ALA A 167 -21.75 -0.18 6.72
N TYR A 168 -20.88 0.40 5.90
CA TYR A 168 -19.43 0.16 5.98
C TYR A 168 -18.64 1.31 6.60
N LEU A 169 -19.31 2.38 7.06
CA LEU A 169 -18.68 3.54 7.70
C LEU A 169 -17.72 3.14 8.85
N PRO A 170 -18.08 2.26 9.81
CA PRO A 170 -17.16 1.84 10.86
C PRO A 170 -15.93 1.09 10.32
N LEU A 171 -16.10 0.31 9.26
CA LEU A 171 -14.98 -0.35 8.58
C LEU A 171 -14.07 0.67 7.89
N TYR A 172 -14.64 1.68 7.22
CA TYR A 172 -13.86 2.77 6.62
C TYR A 172 -13.02 3.52 7.63
N ILE A 173 -13.58 3.85 8.79
CA ILE A 173 -12.85 4.54 9.86
C ILE A 173 -11.68 3.66 10.35
N SER A 174 -11.93 2.38 10.60
CA SER A 174 -10.90 1.45 11.02
C SER A 174 -9.79 1.27 9.97
N LEU A 175 -10.17 1.22 8.68
CA LEU A 175 -9.23 1.11 7.57
C LEU A 175 -8.39 2.38 7.39
N LEU A 176 -9.00 3.56 7.51
CA LEU A 176 -8.28 4.84 7.45
C LEU A 176 -7.24 4.94 8.57
N GLN A 177 -7.59 4.59 9.80
CA GLN A 177 -6.67 4.56 10.93
C GLN A 177 -5.50 3.60 10.69
N THR A 178 -5.79 2.42 10.15
CA THR A 178 -4.76 1.43 9.79
C THR A 178 -3.87 1.94 8.67
N LEU A 179 -4.43 2.60 7.67
CA LEU A 179 -3.70 3.18 6.56
C LEU A 179 -2.79 4.33 7.03
N GLU A 180 -3.29 5.23 7.86
CA GLU A 180 -2.47 6.30 8.48
C GLU A 180 -1.31 5.73 9.30
N TYR A 181 -1.57 4.70 10.10
CA TYR A 181 -0.51 4.02 10.85
C TYR A 181 0.57 3.44 9.94
N LEU A 182 0.17 2.80 8.84
CA LEU A 182 1.11 2.20 7.88
C LEU A 182 1.89 3.26 7.10
N VAL A 183 1.23 4.32 6.64
CA VAL A 183 1.88 5.44 5.95
C VAL A 183 2.88 6.11 6.86
N ASN A 184 2.52 6.38 8.12
CA ASN A 184 3.43 6.95 9.10
C ASN A 184 4.63 6.04 9.39
N LYS A 185 4.42 4.73 9.47
CA LYS A 185 5.48 3.74 9.64
C LYS A 185 6.42 3.67 8.44
N LEU A 186 5.89 3.77 7.22
CA LEU A 186 6.67 3.84 5.99
C LEU A 186 7.49 5.13 5.92
N ILE A 187 6.89 6.28 6.24
CA ILE A 187 7.59 7.58 6.27
C ILE A 187 8.71 7.56 7.31
N GLN A 188 8.48 7.00 8.50
CA GLN A 188 9.51 6.84 9.51
C GLN A 188 10.63 5.91 9.05
N GLY A 189 10.30 4.80 8.38
CA GLY A 189 11.28 3.87 7.79
C GLY A 189 12.12 4.55 6.71
N PHE A 190 11.52 5.36 5.85
CA PHE A 190 12.23 6.15 4.83
C PHE A 190 13.11 7.24 5.46
N LYS A 191 12.66 7.88 6.54
CA LYS A 191 13.43 8.90 7.25
C LYS A 191 14.65 8.32 7.97
N TYR A 192 14.53 7.08 8.48
CA TYR A 192 15.65 6.37 9.10
C TYR A 192 16.63 5.79 8.08
N SER A 193 16.17 5.48 6.86
CA SER A 193 17.00 4.94 5.78
C SER A 193 17.74 6.00 4.94
N ARG A 194 17.63 7.28 5.28
CA ARG A 194 18.48 8.33 4.68
C ARG A 194 19.86 8.23 5.31
N PRO A 195 20.89 7.72 4.59
CA PRO A 195 22.24 7.70 5.14
C PRO A 195 22.69 9.14 5.35
N SER A 196 23.30 9.41 6.50
CA SER A 196 23.98 10.65 6.89
C SER A 196 25.23 10.90 6.03
N PHE A 197 25.08 10.91 4.70
CA PHE A 197 26.16 11.22 3.76
C PHE A 197 26.39 12.72 3.61
N LEU A 198 25.41 13.55 3.98
CA LEU A 198 25.51 15.01 3.86
C LEU A 198 26.08 15.72 5.09
N SER A 199 26.33 15.00 6.20
CA SER A 199 26.87 15.60 7.42
C SER A 199 28.40 15.51 7.52
N LYS A 200 29.08 14.79 6.61
CA LYS A 200 30.55 14.65 6.65
C LYS A 200 31.30 15.64 5.74
N GLU A 201 30.61 16.35 4.87
CA GLU A 201 31.29 17.26 3.93
C GLU A 201 31.43 18.67 4.47
N THR A 202 30.68 19.02 5.53
CA THR A 202 30.76 20.36 6.17
C THR A 202 31.75 20.43 7.34
N GLN A 203 32.28 19.29 7.79
CA GLN A 203 33.21 19.27 8.93
C GLN A 203 34.68 19.20 8.52
N ASN A 204 34.98 19.08 7.23
CA ASN A 204 36.35 19.00 6.72
C ASN A 204 36.87 20.30 6.08
N SER A 205 36.11 21.41 6.21
CA SER A 205 36.48 22.71 5.66
C SER A 205 36.78 23.78 6.73
N SER A 206 37.13 23.37 7.93
CA SER A 206 37.51 24.32 8.99
C SER A 206 38.81 23.88 9.67
N TYR A 207 39.90 23.91 8.92
CA TYR A 207 41.25 24.02 9.52
C TYR A 207 41.66 25.50 9.55
N PRO A 208 41.94 26.07 10.72
CA PRO A 208 42.53 27.43 10.80
C PRO A 208 43.99 27.37 10.34
N ILE A 209 44.33 28.27 9.47
CA ILE A 209 45.72 28.58 9.07
C ILE A 209 46.39 29.17 10.30
N GLU A 210 47.28 28.42 10.95
CA GLU A 210 48.11 28.91 12.03
C GLU A 210 49.35 29.53 11.44
N HIS A 211 49.51 30.83 11.72
CA HIS A 211 50.67 31.68 11.40
C HIS A 211 51.92 31.15 12.07
N GLN A 212 52.97 30.93 11.27
CA GLN A 212 54.33 30.68 11.70
C GLN A 212 55.05 32.04 11.92
N PRO A 213 55.68 32.32 13.06
CA PRO A 213 56.67 33.40 13.17
C PRO A 213 58.09 32.87 12.87
N GLN A 214 58.78 33.60 12.03
CA GLN A 214 60.21 33.55 11.83
C GLN A 214 60.96 34.00 13.04
N SER A 215 62.08 33.37 13.40
CA SER A 215 63.36 33.98 13.82
C SER A 215 64.40 32.87 14.01
N SER A 216 65.36 32.84 13.16
CA SER A 216 66.72 33.38 13.22
C SER A 216 67.67 32.66 14.20
N SER A 217 68.70 32.15 13.54
CA SER A 217 70.13 32.21 13.94
C SER A 217 70.73 31.05 14.76
N PHE A 218 71.62 30.40 14.15
CA PHE A 218 73.11 30.44 14.37
C PHE A 218 73.71 29.17 15.05
N THR A 219 74.82 28.76 14.39
CA THR A 219 76.06 28.03 14.77
C THR A 219 76.01 26.54 14.95
N ARG A 220 76.59 25.85 13.95
CA ARG A 220 77.99 25.37 13.87
C ARG A 220 78.40 24.41 14.97
N HIS A 221 78.54 23.14 14.68
CA HIS A 221 79.77 22.39 14.84
C HIS A 221 79.63 20.93 14.33
N ASN A 222 80.55 20.59 13.44
CA ASN A 222 80.96 19.26 13.06
C ASN A 222 82.25 19.03 14.01
N PRO A 223 82.89 17.87 14.11
CA PRO A 223 82.86 16.64 13.35
C PRO A 223 83.01 15.32 14.15
N GLU A 224 83.18 14.25 13.36
CA GLU A 224 84.01 13.06 13.59
C GLU A 224 83.42 11.84 14.31
N ARG A 225 83.43 10.83 13.55
CA ARG A 225 84.24 9.58 13.48
C ARG A 225 83.72 8.48 14.46
N GLU A 226 83.59 7.39 14.09
CA GLU A 226 84.26 6.16 13.80
C GLU A 226 83.31 4.96 14.02
N GLU A 227 83.19 4.18 13.05
CA GLU A 227 83.80 2.86 12.81
C GLU A 227 83.26 1.69 13.63
N SER A 228 82.88 0.71 12.82
CA SER A 228 83.19 -0.74 12.91
C SER A 228 82.39 -1.56 13.94
N HIS A 229 81.95 -2.69 13.71
CA HIS A 229 82.36 -3.92 13.04
C HIS A 229 81.24 -4.96 13.15
N VAL A 230 81.15 -5.66 12.08
CA VAL A 230 80.62 -7.05 11.92
C VAL A 230 81.29 -8.01 12.95
N PRO A 231 80.76 -9.18 13.27
CA PRO A 231 80.23 -10.14 12.31
C PRO A 231 78.75 -10.48 12.47
#